data_3e65d7fc3056971f8faffe009ddf4ec0
#
_entry.id   3e65d7fc3056971f8faffe009ddf4ec0
#
_cell.length_a   1.000
_cell.length_b   1.000
_cell.length_c   1.000
_cell.angle_alpha   90.00
_cell.angle_beta   90.00
_cell.angle_gamma   90.00
#
_symmetry.space_group_name_H-M   'P 1'
#
loop_
_entity.id
_entity.type
_entity.pdbx_description
1 polymer ?
#
loop_
_entity_poly.entity_id
_entity_poly.type
_entity_poly.pdbx_seq_one_letter_code
_entity_poly.pdbx_strand_id
1 'polypeptide(L)'
;MQNFSASNFTSQKQLGVRLLPHLGLVAAYVLLDWLSFIEPMHGFNITTWNPPPALGFVYWLRYGRRAALPWFFALLIAEGLVRSFPAGWGDTLMLSLCLTLGYGCIAETLRHHFRTDAVFGNRRELSLWFVVVATGALINALLYISLLHLLQFVPDSEWLEAVRRYWIGDLVGVMISMPIFWLLAGSEGRSRLRHILSQWETLGYCLLMTCLIWFTFAFYQKTRFHHFYFLFLPIVWATSRQGIAGAALIAGLMQLNIIAATASGFNIVFPLGELQLLLSMLALVSLFIGIVVEEQKATALELNRSMRLSAASEIAAALAHELNQPITAMVAYGNSCTELIARNESGDLFREVVERMIRESNRAASVVRRIKEFFQTGAMEIETVELDGFLEQIALPFSVRARQLDIHFELAPLPRVQARLDRLQIELVLRNLLQNAFDAVTSLPEGKRRVQLTLETEADGKLAFCVSDSGPGVAPAMRAGLFEPFVSSKSSGMGVGLAVSRSIVEAHGGRLWAEFPAHGVFKFDLPPMEANTANVK
;
A
#
# COMPACT_ATOMS: atom_id res chain seq x y z
N MET A 1 -10.03 -52.30 -28.22
CA MET A 1 -8.82 -52.19 -27.34
C MET A 1 -8.14 -50.82 -27.36
N GLN A 2 -8.79 -49.72 -27.78
CA GLN A 2 -8.15 -48.39 -27.83
C GLN A 2 -8.62 -47.37 -26.78
N ASN A 3 -9.58 -47.71 -25.93
CA ASN A 3 -10.10 -46.76 -24.89
C ASN A 3 -9.49 -46.93 -23.50
N PHE A 4 -8.55 -47.85 -23.27
CA PHE A 4 -7.93 -48.08 -21.95
C PHE A 4 -6.62 -47.28 -21.73
N SER A 5 -6.01 -46.72 -22.78
CA SER A 5 -4.74 -45.99 -22.66
C SER A 5 -4.91 -44.49 -22.36
N ALA A 6 -5.98 -43.86 -22.80
CA ALA A 6 -6.19 -42.41 -22.62
C ALA A 6 -6.63 -42.02 -21.19
N SER A 7 -7.41 -42.88 -20.51
CA SER A 7 -7.84 -42.65 -19.15
C SER A 7 -6.69 -42.77 -18.12
N ASN A 8 -5.73 -43.65 -18.40
CA ASN A 8 -4.53 -43.81 -17.53
C ASN A 8 -3.55 -42.64 -17.70
N PHE A 9 -3.41 -42.07 -18.88
CA PHE A 9 -2.51 -40.93 -19.12
C PHE A 9 -3.02 -39.62 -18.48
N THR A 10 -4.32 -39.39 -18.48
CA THR A 10 -4.94 -38.22 -17.80
C THR A 10 -4.91 -38.38 -16.27
N SER A 11 -5.14 -39.60 -15.77
CA SER A 11 -5.04 -39.91 -14.33
C SER A 11 -3.60 -39.77 -13.81
N GLN A 12 -2.59 -40.23 -14.56
CA GLN A 12 -1.17 -40.07 -14.19
C GLN A 12 -0.72 -38.61 -14.22
N LYS A 13 -1.13 -37.80 -15.22
CA LYS A 13 -0.87 -36.34 -15.24
C LYS A 13 -1.53 -35.63 -14.06
N GLN A 14 -2.76 -35.96 -13.71
CA GLN A 14 -3.45 -35.38 -12.56
C GLN A 14 -2.81 -35.81 -11.23
N LEU A 15 -2.32 -37.04 -11.12
CA LEU A 15 -1.61 -37.52 -9.95
C LEU A 15 -0.24 -36.82 -9.79
N GLY A 16 0.50 -36.66 -10.87
CA GLY A 16 1.78 -35.93 -10.88
C GLY A 16 1.66 -34.47 -10.48
N VAL A 17 0.63 -33.77 -10.97
CA VAL A 17 0.35 -32.35 -10.58
C VAL A 17 -0.03 -32.23 -9.10
N ARG A 18 -0.68 -33.25 -8.51
CA ARG A 18 -1.03 -33.26 -7.08
C ARG A 18 0.15 -33.60 -6.18
N LEU A 19 1.12 -34.40 -6.65
CA LEU A 19 2.30 -34.79 -5.87
C LEU A 19 3.44 -33.78 -5.90
N LEU A 20 3.49 -32.93 -6.95
CA LEU A 20 4.58 -31.96 -7.14
C LEU A 20 4.79 -31.01 -5.94
N PRO A 21 3.76 -30.44 -5.27
CA PRO A 21 3.94 -29.61 -4.10
C PRO A 21 4.53 -30.40 -2.91
N HIS A 22 4.18 -31.68 -2.75
CA HIS A 22 4.67 -32.52 -1.67
C HIS A 22 6.15 -32.88 -1.86
N LEU A 23 6.55 -33.20 -3.09
CA LEU A 23 7.96 -33.44 -3.44
C LEU A 23 8.78 -32.16 -3.32
N GLY A 24 8.19 -31.01 -3.71
CA GLY A 24 8.80 -29.70 -3.53
C GLY A 24 9.07 -29.36 -2.06
N LEU A 25 8.12 -29.69 -1.17
CA LEU A 25 8.31 -29.54 0.28
C LEU A 25 9.50 -30.36 0.76
N VAL A 26 9.54 -31.65 0.43
CA VAL A 26 10.60 -32.56 0.88
C VAL A 26 11.97 -32.08 0.40
N ALA A 27 12.11 -31.75 -0.88
CA ALA A 27 13.38 -31.27 -1.44
C ALA A 27 13.83 -29.95 -0.79
N ALA A 28 12.92 -28.98 -0.64
CA ALA A 28 13.23 -27.70 -0.02
C ALA A 28 13.56 -27.85 1.49
N TYR A 29 12.85 -28.73 2.20
CA TYR A 29 13.09 -29.02 3.59
C TYR A 29 14.49 -29.59 3.81
N VAL A 30 14.85 -30.64 3.04
CA VAL A 30 16.18 -31.29 3.12
C VAL A 30 17.29 -30.30 2.77
N LEU A 31 17.09 -29.46 1.75
CA LEU A 31 18.07 -28.44 1.38
C LEU A 31 18.27 -27.41 2.50
N LEU A 32 17.18 -26.92 3.11
CA LEU A 32 17.24 -25.98 4.23
C LEU A 32 17.90 -26.61 5.45
N ASP A 33 17.59 -27.86 5.73
CA ASP A 33 18.16 -28.62 6.82
C ASP A 33 19.69 -28.81 6.65
N TRP A 34 20.12 -29.13 5.44
CA TRP A 34 21.54 -29.21 5.10
C TRP A 34 22.26 -27.87 5.26
N LEU A 35 21.64 -26.77 4.79
CA LEU A 35 22.21 -25.41 4.90
C LEU A 35 22.29 -24.91 6.35
N SER A 36 21.42 -25.38 7.23
CA SER A 36 21.35 -24.97 8.63
C SER A 36 22.10 -25.92 9.60
N PHE A 37 22.67 -27.00 9.09
CA PHE A 37 23.41 -27.96 9.89
C PHE A 37 24.83 -27.45 10.23
N ILE A 38 24.86 -26.41 11.07
CA ILE A 38 26.08 -25.68 11.46
C ILE A 38 26.32 -25.90 12.95
N GLU A 39 27.51 -26.38 13.32
CA GLU A 39 27.92 -26.71 14.68
C GLU A 39 26.88 -27.57 15.44
N PRO A 40 26.51 -28.73 14.91
CA PRO A 40 25.52 -29.58 15.55
C PRO A 40 26.03 -30.18 16.85
N MET A 41 25.13 -30.39 17.81
CA MET A 41 25.46 -31.08 19.06
C MET A 41 25.20 -32.58 18.92
N HIS A 42 26.16 -33.43 19.28
CA HIS A 42 26.08 -34.90 19.21
C HIS A 42 25.67 -35.49 17.84
N GLY A 43 25.85 -34.74 16.75
CA GLY A 43 25.46 -35.20 15.41
C GLY A 43 23.95 -35.07 15.10
N PHE A 44 23.14 -34.60 16.07
CA PHE A 44 21.72 -34.32 15.90
C PHE A 44 21.48 -32.88 15.45
N ASN A 45 20.24 -32.55 14.97
CA ASN A 45 19.86 -31.21 14.58
C ASN A 45 19.64 -30.27 15.79
N ILE A 46 20.57 -30.31 16.74
CA ILE A 46 20.62 -29.37 17.87
C ILE A 46 21.52 -28.23 17.47
N THR A 47 20.98 -27.35 16.64
CA THR A 47 21.67 -26.19 16.04
C THR A 47 21.10 -24.88 16.59
N THR A 48 21.83 -23.79 16.44
CA THR A 48 21.39 -22.47 16.90
C THR A 48 20.49 -21.74 15.89
N TRP A 49 20.25 -22.34 14.72
CA TRP A 49 19.35 -21.84 13.67
C TRP A 49 18.75 -22.99 12.89
N ASN A 50 17.42 -23.14 12.95
CA ASN A 50 16.69 -24.25 12.34
C ASN A 50 15.49 -23.73 11.49
N PRO A 51 15.69 -23.31 10.22
CA PRO A 51 14.66 -22.77 9.36
C PRO A 51 13.65 -23.79 8.78
N PRO A 52 13.95 -25.13 8.62
CA PRO A 52 13.03 -26.08 8.01
C PRO A 52 11.63 -26.12 8.62
N PRO A 53 11.43 -26.05 9.97
CA PRO A 53 10.11 -26.00 10.57
C PRO A 53 9.23 -24.85 10.07
N ALA A 54 9.82 -23.69 9.75
CA ALA A 54 9.10 -22.56 9.19
C ALA A 54 8.43 -22.88 7.85
N LEU A 55 9.13 -23.62 6.98
CA LEU A 55 8.58 -24.09 5.72
C LEU A 55 7.44 -25.09 5.96
N GLY A 56 7.62 -26.01 6.91
CA GLY A 56 6.59 -26.95 7.35
C GLY A 56 5.33 -26.25 7.85
N PHE A 57 5.46 -25.20 8.68
CA PHE A 57 4.32 -24.40 9.17
C PHE A 57 3.56 -23.73 8.04
N VAL A 58 4.23 -23.03 7.11
CA VAL A 58 3.59 -22.40 5.94
C VAL A 58 2.87 -23.44 5.08
N TYR A 59 3.48 -24.61 4.90
CA TYR A 59 2.89 -25.70 4.14
C TYR A 59 1.64 -26.28 4.85
N TRP A 60 1.70 -26.48 6.19
CA TRP A 60 0.57 -26.95 6.99
C TRP A 60 -0.60 -25.95 7.00
N LEU A 61 -0.33 -24.67 7.14
CA LEU A 61 -1.35 -23.63 7.06
C LEU A 61 -2.12 -23.69 5.74
N ARG A 62 -1.44 -24.04 4.64
CA ARG A 62 -2.05 -24.10 3.31
C ARG A 62 -2.80 -25.42 3.02
N TYR A 63 -2.22 -26.57 3.44
CA TYR A 63 -2.74 -27.90 3.10
C TYR A 63 -3.42 -28.63 4.28
N GLY A 64 -3.33 -28.06 5.47
CA GLY A 64 -3.89 -28.62 6.69
C GLY A 64 -3.23 -29.94 7.08
N ARG A 65 -3.98 -30.82 7.73
CA ARG A 65 -3.52 -32.12 8.21
C ARG A 65 -2.95 -33.04 7.12
N ARG A 66 -3.26 -32.76 5.86
CA ARG A 66 -2.65 -33.48 4.71
C ARG A 66 -1.14 -33.20 4.59
N ALA A 67 -0.64 -32.16 5.23
CA ALA A 67 0.79 -31.86 5.30
C ALA A 67 1.58 -32.83 6.21
N ALA A 68 0.93 -33.51 7.14
CA ALA A 68 1.59 -34.32 8.15
C ALA A 68 2.49 -35.43 7.55
N LEU A 69 1.96 -36.16 6.57
CA LEU A 69 2.71 -37.26 5.96
C LEU A 69 3.90 -36.78 5.11
N PRO A 70 3.77 -35.80 4.20
CA PRO A 70 4.91 -35.22 3.49
C PRO A 70 5.96 -34.62 4.44
N TRP A 71 5.53 -33.96 5.52
CA TRP A 71 6.46 -33.40 6.51
C TRP A 71 7.23 -34.47 7.28
N PHE A 72 6.54 -35.53 7.70
CA PHE A 72 7.19 -36.69 8.31
C PHE A 72 8.29 -37.28 7.41
N PHE A 73 7.98 -37.51 6.13
CA PHE A 73 8.99 -38.01 5.18
C PHE A 73 10.11 -36.99 4.94
N ALA A 74 9.84 -35.71 4.98
CA ALA A 74 10.86 -34.67 4.86
C ALA A 74 11.85 -34.72 6.03
N LEU A 75 11.36 -34.87 7.28
CA LEU A 75 12.19 -35.09 8.48
C LEU A 75 13.01 -36.36 8.36
N LEU A 76 12.39 -37.49 8.04
CA LEU A 76 13.06 -38.77 7.95
C LEU A 76 14.15 -38.82 6.88
N ILE A 77 13.88 -38.23 5.70
CA ILE A 77 14.84 -38.14 4.59
C ILE A 77 15.99 -37.19 4.96
N ALA A 78 15.71 -36.08 5.65
CA ALA A 78 16.74 -35.17 6.14
C ALA A 78 17.69 -35.86 7.13
N GLU A 79 17.16 -36.66 8.09
CA GLU A 79 17.98 -37.43 9.01
C GLU A 79 18.91 -38.42 8.27
N GLY A 80 18.43 -39.06 7.23
CA GLY A 80 19.23 -39.96 6.41
C GLY A 80 20.29 -39.29 5.57
N LEU A 81 19.88 -38.27 4.79
CA LEU A 81 20.77 -37.64 3.81
C LEU A 81 21.77 -36.67 4.45
N VAL A 82 21.38 -35.94 5.50
CA VAL A 82 22.23 -34.92 6.13
C VAL A 82 23.07 -35.51 7.26
N ARG A 83 22.52 -36.48 8.04
CA ARG A 83 23.14 -36.98 9.29
C ARG A 83 23.46 -38.46 9.28
N SER A 84 23.13 -39.20 8.22
CA SER A 84 23.42 -40.64 8.08
C SER A 84 22.83 -41.48 9.22
N PHE A 85 21.64 -41.13 9.75
CA PHE A 85 20.91 -41.82 10.80
C PHE A 85 21.72 -42.02 12.11
N PRO A 86 22.07 -40.92 12.83
CA PRO A 86 22.92 -41.01 14.03
C PRO A 86 22.35 -41.90 15.14
N ALA A 87 21.03 -42.01 15.24
CA ALA A 87 20.34 -42.85 16.22
C ALA A 87 20.00 -44.26 15.69
N GLY A 88 20.38 -44.60 14.46
CA GLY A 88 19.90 -45.83 13.81
C GLY A 88 18.44 -45.73 13.34
N TRP A 89 17.96 -46.71 12.59
CA TRP A 89 16.66 -46.65 11.91
C TRP A 89 15.45 -46.59 12.86
N GLY A 90 15.44 -47.40 13.91
CA GLY A 90 14.30 -47.51 14.84
C GLY A 90 14.07 -46.22 15.62
N ASP A 91 15.11 -45.72 16.24
CA ASP A 91 15.05 -44.53 17.08
C ASP A 91 14.83 -43.27 16.21
N THR A 92 15.43 -43.20 15.00
CA THR A 92 15.19 -42.10 14.06
C THR A 92 13.72 -42.01 13.64
N LEU A 93 13.07 -43.18 13.41
CA LEU A 93 11.64 -43.20 13.06
C LEU A 93 10.77 -42.63 14.20
N MET A 94 11.08 -43.03 15.45
CA MET A 94 10.39 -42.55 16.65
C MET A 94 10.63 -41.04 16.87
N LEU A 95 11.87 -40.59 16.73
CA LEU A 95 12.25 -39.17 16.85
C LEU A 95 11.57 -38.30 15.79
N SER A 96 11.56 -38.74 14.52
CA SER A 96 10.88 -38.07 13.42
C SER A 96 9.36 -37.99 13.61
N LEU A 97 8.74 -39.03 14.18
CA LEU A 97 7.33 -39.04 14.55
C LEU A 97 7.04 -38.05 15.68
N CYS A 98 7.87 -38.02 16.71
CA CYS A 98 7.78 -37.07 17.83
C CYS A 98 7.80 -35.60 17.30
N LEU A 99 8.78 -35.28 16.46
CA LEU A 99 8.91 -33.96 15.86
C LEU A 99 7.71 -33.61 14.95
N THR A 100 7.24 -34.57 14.14
CA THR A 100 6.06 -34.34 13.26
C THR A 100 4.82 -34.05 14.10
N LEU A 101 4.60 -34.75 15.19
CA LEU A 101 3.48 -34.51 16.10
C LEU A 101 3.62 -33.17 16.82
N GLY A 102 4.80 -32.86 17.36
CA GLY A 102 5.06 -31.59 18.05
C GLY A 102 4.87 -30.37 17.14
N TYR A 103 5.51 -30.38 15.99
CA TYR A 103 5.32 -29.31 15.01
C TYR A 103 3.89 -29.26 14.43
N GLY A 104 3.27 -30.42 14.24
CA GLY A 104 1.88 -30.52 13.80
C GLY A 104 0.89 -29.89 14.78
N CYS A 105 1.11 -30.07 16.09
CA CYS A 105 0.32 -29.39 17.13
C CYS A 105 0.46 -27.87 17.07
N ILE A 106 1.70 -27.37 16.92
CA ILE A 106 1.96 -25.93 16.76
C ILE A 106 1.24 -25.40 15.50
N ALA A 107 1.44 -26.08 14.36
CA ALA A 107 0.85 -25.69 13.09
C ALA A 107 -0.69 -25.71 13.11
N GLU A 108 -1.32 -26.71 13.74
CA GLU A 108 -2.78 -26.80 13.86
C GLU A 108 -3.33 -25.72 14.80
N THR A 109 -2.60 -25.39 15.88
CA THR A 109 -2.93 -24.25 16.76
C THR A 109 -2.89 -22.94 15.99
N LEU A 110 -1.84 -22.70 15.21
CA LEU A 110 -1.75 -21.53 14.34
C LEU A 110 -2.91 -21.50 13.34
N ARG A 111 -3.21 -22.61 12.67
CA ARG A 111 -4.29 -22.72 11.71
C ARG A 111 -5.67 -22.47 12.30
N HIS A 112 -5.90 -22.87 13.55
CA HIS A 112 -7.18 -22.67 14.23
C HIS A 112 -7.43 -21.20 14.58
N HIS A 113 -6.37 -20.48 14.96
CA HIS A 113 -6.46 -19.09 15.41
C HIS A 113 -6.32 -18.05 14.28
N PHE A 114 -5.62 -18.41 13.19
CA PHE A 114 -5.38 -17.52 12.08
C PHE A 114 -6.25 -17.87 10.86
N ARG A 115 -6.90 -16.86 10.28
CA ARG A 115 -7.44 -17.00 8.93
C ARG A 115 -6.28 -17.14 7.96
N THR A 116 -6.40 -18.05 7.00
CA THR A 116 -5.34 -18.42 6.05
C THR A 116 -4.68 -17.26 5.29
N ASP A 117 -5.29 -16.07 5.29
CA ASP A 117 -4.80 -14.92 4.52
C ASP A 117 -4.16 -13.82 5.41
N ALA A 118 -4.15 -13.95 6.74
CA ALA A 118 -3.88 -12.84 7.65
C ALA A 118 -2.86 -13.12 8.77
N VAL A 119 -1.95 -14.11 8.63
CA VAL A 119 -1.00 -14.47 9.70
C VAL A 119 -0.15 -13.28 10.20
N PHE A 120 0.08 -12.28 9.37
CA PHE A 120 0.82 -11.07 9.70
C PHE A 120 -0.01 -9.80 9.42
N GLY A 121 -1.33 -9.87 9.57
CA GLY A 121 -2.25 -8.78 9.20
C GLY A 121 -2.29 -7.62 10.20
N ASN A 122 -2.04 -7.89 11.49
CA ASN A 122 -2.09 -6.88 12.55
C ASN A 122 -1.21 -7.25 13.75
N ARG A 123 -1.00 -6.27 14.66
CA ARG A 123 -0.14 -6.44 15.86
C ARG A 123 -0.60 -7.56 16.78
N ARG A 124 -1.91 -7.76 16.95
CA ARG A 124 -2.46 -8.81 17.81
C ARG A 124 -2.15 -10.19 17.25
N GLU A 125 -2.29 -10.38 15.96
CA GLU A 125 -1.97 -11.63 15.28
C GLU A 125 -0.47 -11.93 15.35
N LEU A 126 0.40 -10.95 15.11
CA LEU A 126 1.85 -11.13 15.27
C LEU A 126 2.21 -11.54 16.70
N SER A 127 1.65 -10.89 17.72
CA SER A 127 1.93 -11.20 19.10
C SER A 127 1.47 -12.63 19.46
N LEU A 128 0.27 -13.03 19.00
CA LEU A 128 -0.25 -14.37 19.20
C LEU A 128 0.59 -15.42 18.48
N TRP A 129 0.98 -15.15 17.23
CA TRP A 129 1.89 -16.00 16.47
C TRP A 129 3.22 -16.21 17.20
N PHE A 130 3.82 -15.14 17.69
CA PHE A 130 5.07 -15.19 18.45
C PHE A 130 4.92 -16.05 19.71
N VAL A 131 3.88 -15.84 20.51
CA VAL A 131 3.63 -16.60 21.74
C VAL A 131 3.42 -18.10 21.44
N VAL A 132 2.60 -18.43 20.43
CA VAL A 132 2.34 -19.83 20.03
C VAL A 132 3.62 -20.50 19.53
N VAL A 133 4.42 -19.82 18.70
CA VAL A 133 5.70 -20.37 18.20
C VAL A 133 6.70 -20.52 19.34
N ALA A 134 6.88 -19.50 20.18
CA ALA A 134 7.88 -19.54 21.26
C ALA A 134 7.56 -20.62 22.31
N THR A 135 6.30 -20.69 22.75
CA THR A 135 5.87 -21.70 23.74
C THR A 135 5.81 -23.11 23.15
N GLY A 136 5.32 -23.23 21.92
CA GLY A 136 5.25 -24.50 21.22
C GLY A 136 6.63 -25.07 20.90
N ALA A 137 7.57 -24.25 20.44
CA ALA A 137 8.96 -24.64 20.22
C ALA A 137 9.64 -25.07 21.53
N LEU A 138 9.36 -24.40 22.67
CA LEU A 138 9.88 -24.78 23.98
C LEU A 138 9.37 -26.17 24.40
N ILE A 139 8.07 -26.40 24.30
CA ILE A 139 7.45 -27.69 24.63
C ILE A 139 8.04 -28.80 23.72
N ASN A 140 8.16 -28.51 22.41
CA ASN A 140 8.73 -29.46 21.46
C ASN A 140 10.21 -29.77 21.77
N ALA A 141 11.00 -28.74 22.14
CA ALA A 141 12.38 -28.89 22.56
C ALA A 141 12.51 -29.79 23.82
N LEU A 142 11.68 -29.52 24.84
CA LEU A 142 11.64 -30.34 26.05
C LEU A 142 11.32 -31.80 25.75
N LEU A 143 10.29 -32.06 24.93
CA LEU A 143 9.89 -33.42 24.56
C LEU A 143 10.98 -34.15 23.75
N TYR A 144 11.50 -33.50 22.72
CA TYR A 144 12.49 -34.09 21.82
C TYR A 144 13.83 -34.38 22.52
N ILE A 145 14.36 -33.39 23.25
CA ILE A 145 15.64 -33.54 23.97
C ILE A 145 15.50 -34.54 25.14
N SER A 146 14.35 -34.56 25.85
CA SER A 146 14.12 -35.58 26.88
C SER A 146 14.03 -37.00 26.30
N LEU A 147 13.49 -37.13 25.08
CA LEU A 147 13.48 -38.42 24.38
C LEU A 147 14.89 -38.83 23.96
N LEU A 148 15.71 -37.92 23.43
CA LEU A 148 17.14 -38.19 23.14
C LEU A 148 17.94 -38.56 24.39
N HIS A 149 17.65 -37.90 25.51
CA HIS A 149 18.26 -38.22 26.80
C HIS A 149 17.85 -39.62 27.29
N LEU A 150 16.57 -39.98 27.19
CA LEU A 150 16.07 -41.32 27.56
C LEU A 150 16.74 -42.44 26.73
N LEU A 151 17.03 -42.15 25.46
CA LEU A 151 17.75 -43.04 24.54
C LEU A 151 19.28 -42.98 24.73
N GLN A 152 19.77 -42.25 25.71
CA GLN A 152 21.20 -42.15 26.07
C GLN A 152 22.07 -41.42 25.02
N PHE A 153 21.48 -40.63 24.12
CA PHE A 153 22.22 -39.80 23.15
C PHE A 153 22.67 -38.44 23.71
N VAL A 154 22.02 -37.95 24.76
CA VAL A 154 22.35 -36.69 25.45
C VAL A 154 22.59 -36.98 26.92
N PRO A 155 23.79 -36.67 27.48
CA PRO A 155 24.09 -36.89 28.89
C PRO A 155 23.35 -35.91 29.81
N ASP A 156 23.16 -36.29 31.11
CA ASP A 156 22.50 -35.45 32.13
C ASP A 156 23.10 -34.06 32.25
N SER A 157 24.43 -33.97 32.20
CA SER A 157 25.17 -32.73 32.36
C SER A 157 24.92 -31.71 31.24
N GLU A 158 24.45 -32.18 30.09
CA GLU A 158 24.26 -31.36 28.88
C GLU A 158 22.78 -31.19 28.48
N TRP A 159 21.86 -31.84 29.20
CA TRP A 159 20.44 -31.82 28.87
C TRP A 159 19.85 -30.40 28.79
N LEU A 160 20.12 -29.54 29.77
CA LEU A 160 19.59 -28.17 29.81
C LEU A 160 20.15 -27.32 28.67
N GLU A 161 21.44 -27.47 28.37
CA GLU A 161 22.09 -26.76 27.27
C GLU A 161 21.55 -27.21 25.91
N ALA A 162 21.33 -28.53 25.73
CA ALA A 162 20.71 -29.07 24.53
C ALA A 162 19.28 -28.55 24.33
N VAL A 163 18.45 -28.51 25.40
CA VAL A 163 17.10 -27.93 25.36
C VAL A 163 17.16 -26.46 24.97
N ARG A 164 18.03 -25.68 25.62
CA ARG A 164 18.20 -24.23 25.33
C ARG A 164 18.61 -24.02 23.88
N ARG A 165 19.59 -24.76 23.40
CA ARG A 165 20.14 -24.60 22.04
C ARG A 165 19.13 -25.00 20.97
N TYR A 166 18.39 -26.08 21.17
CA TYR A 166 17.35 -26.54 20.26
C TYR A 166 16.18 -25.54 20.19
N TRP A 167 15.70 -25.08 21.36
CA TRP A 167 14.62 -24.09 21.44
C TRP A 167 14.97 -22.77 20.73
N ILE A 168 16.18 -22.26 20.98
CA ILE A 168 16.66 -21.04 20.33
C ILE A 168 16.72 -21.26 18.80
N GLY A 169 17.26 -22.40 18.36
CA GLY A 169 17.37 -22.73 16.95
C GLY A 169 16.03 -22.73 16.22
N ASP A 170 15.03 -23.40 16.81
CA ASP A 170 13.66 -23.42 16.27
C ASP A 170 13.02 -22.03 16.27
N LEU A 171 13.12 -21.30 17.38
CA LEU A 171 12.55 -19.97 17.52
C LEU A 171 13.12 -19.01 16.48
N VAL A 172 14.44 -18.91 16.39
CA VAL A 172 15.14 -18.04 15.44
C VAL A 172 14.84 -18.46 14.00
N GLY A 173 14.91 -19.76 13.73
CA GLY A 173 14.64 -20.32 12.40
C GLY A 173 13.23 -19.96 11.90
N VAL A 174 12.23 -20.14 12.77
CA VAL A 174 10.83 -19.83 12.42
C VAL A 174 10.60 -18.33 12.32
N MET A 175 11.10 -17.53 13.26
CA MET A 175 10.88 -16.09 13.28
C MET A 175 11.43 -15.36 12.06
N ILE A 176 12.60 -15.77 11.59
CA ILE A 176 13.25 -15.12 10.44
C ILE A 176 12.70 -15.68 9.12
N SER A 177 12.50 -16.99 9.04
CA SER A 177 12.22 -17.65 7.75
C SER A 177 10.73 -17.73 7.41
N MET A 178 9.84 -17.88 8.41
CA MET A 178 8.41 -18.03 8.14
C MET A 178 7.77 -16.82 7.44
N PRO A 179 8.08 -15.55 7.78
CA PRO A 179 7.56 -14.41 7.04
C PRO A 179 7.97 -14.38 5.57
N ILE A 180 9.21 -14.79 5.26
CA ILE A 180 9.71 -14.90 3.88
C ILE A 180 8.95 -15.99 3.12
N PHE A 181 8.85 -17.19 3.71
CA PHE A 181 8.14 -18.30 3.08
C PHE A 181 6.65 -18.01 2.90
N TRP A 182 6.05 -17.28 3.84
CA TRP A 182 4.68 -16.81 3.72
C TRP A 182 4.48 -15.87 2.52
N LEU A 183 5.35 -14.88 2.35
CA LEU A 183 5.34 -13.98 1.19
C LEU A 183 5.54 -14.76 -0.12
N LEU A 184 6.45 -15.72 -0.14
CA LEU A 184 6.72 -16.56 -1.33
C LEU A 184 5.57 -17.50 -1.66
N ALA A 185 4.81 -17.98 -0.68
CA ALA A 185 3.68 -18.88 -0.89
C ALA A 185 2.49 -18.20 -1.57
N GLY A 186 2.22 -16.91 -1.29
CA GLY A 186 1.13 -16.11 -1.86
C GLY A 186 1.49 -15.46 -3.21
N SER A 187 0.52 -15.29 -4.11
CA SER A 187 0.72 -14.55 -5.37
C SER A 187 0.97 -13.06 -5.13
N GLU A 188 0.21 -12.45 -4.22
CA GLU A 188 0.37 -11.06 -3.82
C GLU A 188 1.72 -10.82 -3.13
N GLY A 189 2.12 -11.72 -2.21
CA GLY A 189 3.41 -11.64 -1.54
C GLY A 189 4.58 -11.69 -2.53
N ARG A 190 4.52 -12.59 -3.53
CA ARG A 190 5.53 -12.66 -4.60
C ARG A 190 5.56 -11.39 -5.47
N SER A 191 4.40 -10.79 -5.73
CA SER A 191 4.32 -9.53 -6.47
C SER A 191 4.93 -8.38 -5.68
N ARG A 192 4.57 -8.26 -4.39
CA ARG A 192 5.15 -7.28 -3.46
C ARG A 192 6.68 -7.45 -3.36
N LEU A 193 7.16 -8.68 -3.19
CA LEU A 193 8.59 -8.96 -3.07
C LEU A 193 9.34 -8.58 -4.36
N ARG A 194 8.81 -8.90 -5.54
CA ARG A 194 9.40 -8.49 -6.83
C ARG A 194 9.45 -6.97 -6.97
N HIS A 195 8.37 -6.28 -6.59
CA HIS A 195 8.32 -4.82 -6.64
C HIS A 195 9.39 -4.19 -5.73
N ILE A 196 9.51 -4.69 -4.50
CA ILE A 196 10.52 -4.22 -3.54
C ILE A 196 11.94 -4.44 -4.07
N LEU A 197 12.23 -5.65 -4.58
CA LEU A 197 13.56 -5.98 -5.13
C LEU A 197 13.95 -5.13 -6.35
N SER A 198 12.99 -4.50 -7.03
CA SER A 198 13.26 -3.58 -8.15
C SER A 198 13.57 -2.15 -7.72
N GLN A 199 13.43 -1.80 -6.44
CA GLN A 199 13.65 -0.46 -5.93
C GLN A 199 15.13 -0.22 -5.55
N TRP A 200 15.68 0.94 -5.89
CA TRP A 200 17.04 1.33 -5.52
C TRP A 200 17.25 1.44 -4.00
N GLU A 201 16.22 1.83 -3.26
CA GLU A 201 16.24 1.87 -1.79
C GLU A 201 16.54 0.49 -1.20
N THR A 202 16.03 -0.58 -1.81
CA THR A 202 16.28 -1.97 -1.38
C THR A 202 17.77 -2.30 -1.47
N LEU A 203 18.41 -1.94 -2.58
CA LEU A 203 19.85 -2.12 -2.73
C LEU A 203 20.62 -1.33 -1.65
N GLY A 204 20.18 -0.09 -1.35
CA GLY A 204 20.80 0.78 -0.37
C GLY A 204 20.84 0.17 1.04
N TYR A 205 19.67 -0.24 1.58
CA TYR A 205 19.65 -0.82 2.93
C TYR A 205 20.25 -2.25 2.98
N CYS A 206 20.19 -3.01 1.88
CA CYS A 206 20.85 -4.31 1.79
C CYS A 206 22.38 -4.19 1.84
N LEU A 207 22.94 -3.26 1.09
CA LEU A 207 24.36 -2.95 1.13
C LEU A 207 24.79 -2.44 2.52
N LEU A 208 24.01 -1.52 3.09
CA LEU A 208 24.28 -1.00 4.44
C LEU A 208 24.29 -2.13 5.47
N MET A 209 23.31 -3.04 5.45
CA MET A 209 23.23 -4.20 6.34
C MET A 209 24.48 -5.08 6.19
N THR A 210 24.82 -5.43 4.97
CA THR A 210 25.99 -6.25 4.67
C THR A 210 27.28 -5.59 5.16
N CYS A 211 27.50 -4.31 4.82
CA CYS A 211 28.67 -3.57 5.27
C CYS A 211 28.76 -3.49 6.80
N LEU A 212 27.65 -3.22 7.50
CA LEU A 212 27.64 -3.13 8.95
C LEU A 212 27.94 -4.46 9.63
N ILE A 213 27.41 -5.59 9.12
CA ILE A 213 27.69 -6.91 9.67
C ILE A 213 29.18 -7.22 9.50
N TRP A 214 29.73 -7.10 8.28
CA TRP A 214 31.14 -7.40 8.04
C TRP A 214 32.09 -6.44 8.78
N PHE A 215 31.72 -5.17 8.90
CA PHE A 215 32.42 -4.20 9.74
C PHE A 215 32.44 -4.64 11.21
N THR A 216 31.25 -5.02 11.75
CA THR A 216 31.13 -5.47 13.15
C THR A 216 32.00 -6.67 13.43
N PHE A 217 32.03 -7.68 12.54
CA PHE A 217 32.89 -8.85 12.68
C PHE A 217 34.39 -8.54 12.54
N ALA A 218 34.76 -7.67 11.60
CA ALA A 218 36.17 -7.30 11.39
C ALA A 218 36.75 -6.49 12.57
N PHE A 219 35.95 -5.59 13.15
CA PHE A 219 36.39 -4.74 14.27
C PHE A 219 36.27 -5.43 15.64
N TYR A 220 35.38 -6.42 15.79
CA TYR A 220 35.19 -7.15 17.03
C TYR A 220 36.48 -7.76 17.57
N GLN A 221 37.32 -8.30 16.70
CA GLN A 221 38.63 -8.88 17.08
C GLN A 221 39.60 -7.85 17.69
N LYS A 222 39.44 -6.56 17.38
CA LYS A 222 40.37 -5.50 17.82
C LYS A 222 39.92 -4.74 19.07
N THR A 223 38.60 -4.54 19.28
CA THR A 223 38.11 -3.53 20.24
C THR A 223 37.25 -4.09 21.37
N ARG A 224 36.83 -5.37 21.36
CA ARG A 224 35.85 -5.98 22.28
C ARG A 224 34.51 -5.18 22.38
N PHE A 225 34.25 -4.27 21.45
CA PHE A 225 33.10 -3.38 21.47
C PHE A 225 31.96 -3.99 20.65
N HIS A 226 30.75 -4.04 21.23
CA HIS A 226 29.59 -4.66 20.61
C HIS A 226 28.88 -3.65 19.67
N HIS A 227 29.21 -3.63 18.40
CA HIS A 227 28.63 -2.69 17.43
C HIS A 227 27.29 -3.16 16.81
N PHE A 228 26.68 -4.22 17.33
CA PHE A 228 25.45 -4.80 16.78
C PHE A 228 24.24 -3.85 16.80
N TYR A 229 24.24 -2.82 17.64
CA TYR A 229 23.18 -1.81 17.66
C TYR A 229 23.07 -1.00 16.37
N PHE A 230 24.12 -0.90 15.58
CA PHE A 230 24.05 -0.24 14.28
C PHE A 230 23.18 -0.99 13.27
N LEU A 231 22.92 -2.29 13.48
CA LEU A 231 22.02 -3.07 12.64
C LEU A 231 20.57 -2.56 12.66
N PHE A 232 20.21 -1.78 13.68
CA PHE A 232 18.90 -1.10 13.72
C PHE A 232 18.70 -0.13 12.55
N LEU A 233 19.73 0.53 12.05
CA LEU A 233 19.61 1.53 10.98
C LEU A 233 19.00 0.95 9.68
N PRO A 234 19.59 -0.09 9.06
CA PRO A 234 18.99 -0.69 7.85
C PRO A 234 17.64 -1.36 8.14
N ILE A 235 17.41 -1.89 9.36
CA ILE A 235 16.13 -2.48 9.77
C ILE A 235 15.04 -1.40 9.77
N VAL A 236 15.25 -0.27 10.46
CA VAL A 236 14.29 0.82 10.50
C VAL A 236 14.05 1.40 9.11
N TRP A 237 15.08 1.54 8.31
CA TRP A 237 14.94 2.02 6.93
C TRP A 237 14.07 1.10 6.10
N ALA A 238 14.38 -0.19 6.03
CA ALA A 238 13.60 -1.18 5.28
C ALA A 238 12.14 -1.25 5.74
N THR A 239 11.90 -1.30 7.06
CA THR A 239 10.56 -1.47 7.63
C THR A 239 9.69 -0.22 7.48
N SER A 240 10.24 0.98 7.68
CA SER A 240 9.49 2.24 7.56
C SER A 240 9.03 2.50 6.12
N ARG A 241 9.82 2.10 5.13
CA ARG A 241 9.51 2.30 3.71
C ARG A 241 8.63 1.19 3.13
N GLN A 242 8.94 -0.06 3.43
CA GLN A 242 8.38 -1.23 2.74
C GLN A 242 7.55 -2.18 3.64
N GLY A 243 7.30 -1.78 4.89
CA GLY A 243 6.45 -2.53 5.82
C GLY A 243 6.97 -3.95 6.11
N ILE A 244 6.04 -4.91 6.23
CA ILE A 244 6.35 -6.31 6.54
C ILE A 244 7.28 -6.96 5.53
N ALA A 245 7.13 -6.67 4.25
CA ALA A 245 7.96 -7.30 3.22
C ALA A 245 9.42 -6.83 3.30
N GLY A 246 9.65 -5.54 3.61
CA GLY A 246 10.97 -5.01 3.92
C GLY A 246 11.54 -5.62 5.20
N ALA A 247 10.71 -5.77 6.25
CA ALA A 247 11.09 -6.43 7.51
C ALA A 247 11.57 -7.87 7.30
N ALA A 248 10.79 -8.66 6.55
CA ALA A 248 11.13 -10.05 6.25
C ALA A 248 12.43 -10.15 5.44
N LEU A 249 12.56 -9.33 4.39
CA LEU A 249 13.74 -9.32 3.53
C LEU A 249 15.01 -8.97 4.31
N ILE A 250 14.99 -7.90 5.12
CA ILE A 250 16.17 -7.45 5.86
C ILE A 250 16.56 -8.43 6.97
N ALA A 251 15.58 -9.06 7.65
CA ALA A 251 15.85 -10.10 8.65
C ALA A 251 16.49 -11.34 8.03
N GLY A 252 16.01 -11.79 6.87
CA GLY A 252 16.59 -12.90 6.13
C GLY A 252 18.01 -12.59 5.63
N LEU A 253 18.23 -11.41 5.09
CA LEU A 253 19.55 -10.95 4.65
C LEU A 253 20.54 -10.87 5.83
N MET A 254 20.11 -10.35 6.97
CA MET A 254 20.89 -10.31 8.20
C MET A 254 21.36 -11.71 8.60
N GLN A 255 20.44 -12.68 8.62
CA GLN A 255 20.78 -14.06 8.94
C GLN A 255 21.77 -14.69 7.95
N LEU A 256 21.55 -14.49 6.65
CA LEU A 256 22.45 -15.02 5.62
C LEU A 256 23.86 -14.42 5.72
N ASN A 257 23.99 -13.12 6.00
CA ASN A 257 25.29 -12.50 6.20
C ASN A 257 26.03 -13.05 7.43
N ILE A 258 25.31 -13.35 8.51
CA ILE A 258 25.92 -13.92 9.72
C ILE A 258 26.40 -15.35 9.46
N ILE A 259 25.60 -16.17 8.76
CA ILE A 259 26.03 -17.50 8.33
C ILE A 259 27.30 -17.41 7.46
N ALA A 260 27.32 -16.49 6.49
CA ALA A 260 28.47 -16.28 5.64
C ALA A 260 29.72 -15.84 6.44
N ALA A 261 29.53 -14.96 7.43
CA ALA A 261 30.62 -14.50 8.30
C ALA A 261 31.16 -15.64 9.18
N THR A 262 30.29 -16.48 9.76
CA THR A 262 30.70 -17.66 10.53
C THR A 262 31.46 -18.67 9.66
N ALA A 263 30.95 -18.96 8.47
CA ALA A 263 31.59 -19.87 7.50
C ALA A 263 32.94 -19.37 6.97
N SER A 264 33.19 -18.06 6.98
CA SER A 264 34.44 -17.44 6.51
C SER A 264 35.59 -17.55 7.53
N GLY A 265 35.41 -18.26 8.66
CA GLY A 265 36.46 -18.52 9.64
C GLY A 265 36.77 -17.33 10.55
N PHE A 266 35.88 -16.34 10.65
CA PHE A 266 35.98 -15.36 11.72
C PHE A 266 35.83 -16.07 13.07
N ASN A 267 36.86 -16.02 13.92
CA ASN A 267 36.77 -16.51 15.29
C ASN A 267 35.73 -15.70 16.08
N ILE A 268 34.51 -16.20 16.13
CA ILE A 268 33.42 -15.59 16.87
C ILE A 268 33.64 -15.95 18.34
N VAL A 269 34.19 -15.03 19.10
CA VAL A 269 34.37 -15.17 20.56
C VAL A 269 33.03 -15.03 21.30
N PHE A 270 31.96 -14.69 20.59
CA PHE A 270 30.61 -14.57 21.14
C PHE A 270 29.91 -15.92 21.20
N PRO A 271 29.20 -16.25 22.30
CA PRO A 271 28.36 -17.43 22.31
C PRO A 271 27.34 -17.35 21.19
N LEU A 272 27.40 -18.26 20.23
CA LEU A 272 26.56 -18.23 19.03
C LEU A 272 25.06 -18.13 19.37
N GLY A 273 24.65 -18.75 20.49
CA GLY A 273 23.28 -18.66 21.00
C GLY A 273 22.83 -17.26 21.40
N GLU A 274 23.70 -16.45 22.00
CA GLU A 274 23.37 -15.06 22.39
C GLU A 274 23.24 -14.18 21.15
N LEU A 275 24.10 -14.37 20.15
CA LEU A 275 24.00 -13.69 18.87
C LEU A 275 22.67 -14.01 18.18
N GLN A 276 22.28 -15.28 18.15
CA GLN A 276 21.02 -15.72 17.54
C GLN A 276 19.80 -15.15 18.27
N LEU A 277 19.81 -15.08 19.60
CA LEU A 277 18.75 -14.41 20.37
C LEU A 277 18.65 -12.92 20.04
N LEU A 278 19.78 -12.21 19.94
CA LEU A 278 19.79 -10.81 19.51
C LEU A 278 19.15 -10.65 18.14
N LEU A 279 19.50 -11.49 17.17
CA LEU A 279 18.96 -11.46 15.82
C LEU A 279 17.47 -11.75 15.79
N SER A 280 17.00 -12.70 16.60
CA SER A 280 15.57 -12.97 16.70
C SER A 280 14.80 -11.79 17.28
N MET A 281 15.36 -11.11 18.27
CA MET A 281 14.78 -9.88 18.81
C MET A 281 14.73 -8.76 17.75
N LEU A 282 15.81 -8.56 17.00
CA LEU A 282 15.85 -7.59 15.90
C LEU A 282 14.83 -7.94 14.81
N ALA A 283 14.70 -9.21 14.45
CA ALA A 283 13.69 -9.70 13.50
C ALA A 283 12.27 -9.47 14.02
N LEU A 284 11.99 -9.74 15.30
CA LEU A 284 10.68 -9.49 15.91
C LEU A 284 10.34 -8.00 15.89
N VAL A 285 11.28 -7.15 16.30
CA VAL A 285 11.11 -5.70 16.29
C VAL A 285 10.87 -5.20 14.85
N SER A 286 11.62 -5.72 13.87
CA SER A 286 11.43 -5.36 12.46
C SER A 286 10.03 -5.72 11.97
N LEU A 287 9.54 -6.93 12.26
CA LEU A 287 8.19 -7.35 11.90
C LEU A 287 7.12 -6.49 12.58
N PHE A 288 7.32 -6.18 13.87
CA PHE A 288 6.39 -5.34 14.62
C PHE A 288 6.30 -3.93 14.02
N ILE A 289 7.44 -3.29 13.74
CA ILE A 289 7.48 -1.98 13.07
C ILE A 289 6.82 -2.07 11.68
N GLY A 290 7.13 -3.12 10.91
CA GLY A 290 6.56 -3.33 9.59
C GLY A 290 5.03 -3.40 9.60
N ILE A 291 4.44 -4.13 10.57
CA ILE A 291 2.99 -4.20 10.76
C ILE A 291 2.42 -2.85 11.17
N VAL A 292 3.04 -2.14 12.12
CA VAL A 292 2.58 -0.81 12.56
C VAL A 292 2.53 0.16 11.38
N VAL A 293 3.54 0.15 10.52
CA VAL A 293 3.58 1.01 9.32
C VAL A 293 2.45 0.65 8.34
N GLU A 294 2.17 -0.65 8.12
CA GLU A 294 1.06 -1.07 7.26
C GLU A 294 -0.31 -0.73 7.85
N GLU A 295 -0.51 -0.94 9.15
CA GLU A 295 -1.74 -0.54 9.86
C GLU A 295 -1.97 0.98 9.75
N GLN A 296 -0.93 1.79 9.96
CA GLN A 296 -1.04 3.25 9.83
C GLN A 296 -1.41 3.68 8.41
N LYS A 297 -0.79 3.08 7.39
CA LYS A 297 -1.13 3.35 5.99
C LYS A 297 -2.57 2.98 5.67
N ALA A 298 -3.03 1.82 6.12
CA ALA A 298 -4.41 1.37 5.92
C ALA A 298 -5.42 2.29 6.62
N THR A 299 -5.16 2.67 7.88
CA THR A 299 -6.02 3.59 8.65
C THR A 299 -6.07 4.98 8.03
N ALA A 300 -4.94 5.51 7.54
CA ALA A 300 -4.89 6.80 6.85
C ALA A 300 -5.72 6.79 5.55
N LEU A 301 -5.67 5.70 4.79
CA LEU A 301 -6.49 5.53 3.58
C LEU A 301 -7.99 5.45 3.92
N GLU A 302 -8.36 4.71 4.96
CA GLU A 302 -9.75 4.59 5.41
C GLU A 302 -10.29 5.92 5.94
N LEU A 303 -9.50 6.66 6.72
CA LEU A 303 -9.85 7.98 7.20
C LEU A 303 -10.10 8.96 6.04
N ASN A 304 -9.18 8.99 5.06
CA ASN A 304 -9.36 9.82 3.86
C ASN A 304 -10.64 9.46 3.09
N ARG A 305 -10.94 8.16 2.96
CA ARG A 305 -12.17 7.68 2.34
C ARG A 305 -13.41 8.13 3.12
N SER A 306 -13.37 8.00 4.45
CA SER A 306 -14.47 8.41 5.34
C SER A 306 -14.70 9.91 5.29
N MET A 307 -13.63 10.73 5.31
CA MET A 307 -13.74 12.19 5.17
C MET A 307 -14.37 12.58 3.83
N ARG A 308 -13.99 11.92 2.71
CA ARG A 308 -14.60 12.16 1.40
C ARG A 308 -16.08 11.80 1.37
N LEU A 309 -16.47 10.69 1.99
CA LEU A 309 -17.88 10.28 2.09
C LEU A 309 -18.70 11.23 2.96
N SER A 310 -18.13 11.72 4.07
CA SER A 310 -18.79 12.71 4.93
C SER A 310 -19.01 14.03 4.20
N ALA A 311 -17.98 14.56 3.53
CA ALA A 311 -18.09 15.75 2.71
C ALA A 311 -19.12 15.58 1.57
N ALA A 312 -19.13 14.41 0.92
CA ALA A 312 -20.11 14.08 -0.12
C ALA A 312 -21.54 14.03 0.44
N SER A 313 -21.74 13.55 1.68
CA SER A 313 -23.06 13.50 2.33
C SER A 313 -23.61 14.89 2.68
N GLU A 314 -22.76 15.78 3.23
CA GLU A 314 -23.14 17.17 3.49
C GLU A 314 -23.49 17.93 2.20
N ILE A 315 -22.68 17.75 1.16
CA ILE A 315 -22.92 18.33 -0.15
C ILE A 315 -24.21 17.78 -0.76
N ALA A 316 -24.48 16.46 -0.64
CA ALA A 316 -25.71 15.85 -1.17
C ALA A 316 -26.98 16.45 -0.53
N ALA A 317 -26.94 16.71 0.77
CA ALA A 317 -28.07 17.35 1.46
C ALA A 317 -28.33 18.78 0.97
N ALA A 318 -27.28 19.58 0.80
CA ALA A 318 -27.39 20.94 0.27
C ALA A 318 -27.84 20.97 -1.20
N LEU A 319 -27.30 20.03 -2.01
CA LEU A 319 -27.69 19.89 -3.42
C LEU A 319 -29.15 19.43 -3.59
N ALA A 320 -29.65 18.54 -2.71
CA ALA A 320 -31.04 18.16 -2.70
C ALA A 320 -31.96 19.36 -2.39
N HIS A 321 -31.54 20.21 -1.46
CA HIS A 321 -32.27 21.45 -1.15
C HIS A 321 -32.29 22.44 -2.34
N GLU A 322 -31.12 22.68 -2.98
CA GLU A 322 -31.03 23.53 -4.18
C GLU A 322 -31.77 22.97 -5.39
N LEU A 323 -31.85 21.65 -5.54
CA LEU A 323 -32.60 21.02 -6.62
C LEU A 323 -34.12 21.13 -6.39
N ASN A 324 -34.56 20.99 -5.15
CA ASN A 324 -35.97 21.09 -4.81
C ASN A 324 -36.53 22.49 -5.02
N GLN A 325 -35.73 23.55 -4.90
CA GLN A 325 -36.17 24.94 -5.14
C GLN A 325 -36.66 25.17 -6.57
N PRO A 326 -35.88 24.96 -7.65
CA PRO A 326 -36.33 25.15 -9.01
C PRO A 326 -37.45 24.19 -9.40
N ILE A 327 -37.46 22.95 -8.87
CA ILE A 327 -38.54 21.98 -9.11
C ILE A 327 -39.86 22.53 -8.54
N THR A 328 -39.85 23.01 -7.30
CA THR A 328 -41.05 23.60 -6.67
C THR A 328 -41.53 24.81 -7.44
N ALA A 329 -40.62 25.69 -7.90
CA ALA A 329 -40.97 26.83 -8.73
C ALA A 329 -41.58 26.41 -10.09
N MET A 330 -41.01 25.37 -10.75
CA MET A 330 -41.56 24.82 -12.01
C MET A 330 -42.98 24.29 -11.83
N VAL A 331 -43.25 23.58 -10.72
CA VAL A 331 -44.59 23.06 -10.39
C VAL A 331 -45.56 24.22 -10.18
N ALA A 332 -45.16 25.30 -9.48
CA ALA A 332 -46.00 26.47 -9.26
C ALA A 332 -46.29 27.19 -10.61
N TYR A 333 -45.30 27.38 -11.46
CA TYR A 333 -45.49 27.97 -12.79
C TYR A 333 -46.34 27.07 -13.70
N GLY A 334 -46.19 25.76 -13.63
CA GLY A 334 -47.06 24.79 -14.34
C GLY A 334 -48.52 24.93 -13.94
N ASN A 335 -48.80 25.03 -12.63
CA ASN A 335 -50.16 25.24 -12.10
C ASN A 335 -50.73 26.59 -12.59
N SER A 336 -49.89 27.65 -12.59
CA SER A 336 -50.29 28.96 -13.12
C SER A 336 -50.63 28.92 -14.62
N CYS A 337 -49.86 28.18 -15.42
CA CYS A 337 -50.17 27.94 -16.83
C CYS A 337 -51.52 27.24 -17.01
N THR A 338 -51.80 26.23 -16.20
CA THR A 338 -53.09 25.49 -16.26
C THR A 338 -54.29 26.42 -15.93
N GLU A 339 -54.11 27.28 -14.95
CA GLU A 339 -55.15 28.24 -14.55
C GLU A 339 -55.39 29.31 -15.64
N LEU A 340 -54.31 29.86 -16.26
CA LEU A 340 -54.43 30.79 -17.36
C LEU A 340 -55.12 30.17 -18.60
N ILE A 341 -54.83 28.91 -18.91
CA ILE A 341 -55.53 28.18 -19.97
C ILE A 341 -57.01 28.01 -19.65
N ALA A 342 -57.38 27.69 -18.41
CA ALA A 342 -58.75 27.53 -17.98
C ALA A 342 -59.56 28.87 -18.06
N ARG A 343 -58.86 30.00 -17.94
CA ARG A 343 -59.42 31.35 -18.09
C ARG A 343 -59.41 31.86 -19.53
N ASN A 344 -58.91 31.11 -20.48
CA ASN A 344 -58.72 31.47 -21.89
C ASN A 344 -57.74 32.66 -22.09
N GLU A 345 -56.82 32.88 -21.13
CA GLU A 345 -55.82 33.93 -21.15
C GLU A 345 -54.49 33.41 -21.72
N SER A 346 -54.31 33.45 -23.05
CA SER A 346 -53.11 32.96 -23.74
C SER A 346 -52.17 34.07 -24.25
N GLY A 347 -52.24 35.26 -23.64
CA GLY A 347 -51.47 36.46 -24.00
C GLY A 347 -50.03 36.50 -23.43
N ASP A 348 -49.51 37.70 -23.26
CA ASP A 348 -48.15 37.96 -22.80
C ASP A 348 -47.85 37.39 -21.42
N LEU A 349 -48.84 37.35 -20.51
CA LEU A 349 -48.70 36.78 -19.17
C LEU A 349 -48.44 35.26 -19.23
N PHE A 350 -49.13 34.54 -20.12
CA PHE A 350 -48.89 33.09 -20.31
C PHE A 350 -47.47 32.86 -20.82
N ARG A 351 -47.00 33.64 -21.78
CA ARG A 351 -45.63 33.56 -22.33
C ARG A 351 -44.61 33.82 -21.22
N GLU A 352 -44.79 34.84 -20.39
CA GLU A 352 -43.89 35.15 -19.29
C GLU A 352 -43.79 33.99 -18.27
N VAL A 353 -44.90 33.37 -17.90
CA VAL A 353 -44.93 32.23 -16.97
C VAL A 353 -44.19 31.03 -17.57
N VAL A 354 -44.38 30.74 -18.87
CA VAL A 354 -43.64 29.67 -19.56
C VAL A 354 -42.15 29.97 -19.62
N GLU A 355 -41.75 31.20 -19.90
CA GLU A 355 -40.33 31.59 -19.91
C GLU A 355 -39.69 31.45 -18.52
N ARG A 356 -40.41 31.78 -17.44
CA ARG A 356 -39.95 31.59 -16.08
C ARG A 356 -39.78 30.10 -15.77
N MET A 357 -40.70 29.23 -16.17
CA MET A 357 -40.62 27.78 -16.02
C MET A 357 -39.39 27.19 -16.75
N ILE A 358 -39.12 27.67 -17.98
CA ILE A 358 -37.92 27.28 -18.77
C ILE A 358 -36.64 27.70 -18.05
N ARG A 359 -36.59 28.91 -17.49
CA ARG A 359 -35.42 29.36 -16.70
C ARG A 359 -35.14 28.48 -15.50
N GLU A 360 -36.18 28.10 -14.74
CA GLU A 360 -36.02 27.20 -13.57
C GLU A 360 -35.65 25.77 -13.99
N SER A 361 -36.16 25.29 -15.14
CA SER A 361 -35.73 24.00 -15.70
C SER A 361 -34.24 23.97 -16.04
N ASN A 362 -33.74 25.01 -16.69
CA ASN A 362 -32.32 25.16 -17.01
C ASN A 362 -31.45 25.28 -15.75
N ARG A 363 -31.98 25.93 -14.69
CA ARG A 363 -31.33 26.00 -13.38
C ARG A 363 -31.22 24.64 -12.74
N ALA A 364 -32.29 23.83 -12.72
CA ALA A 364 -32.27 22.45 -12.22
C ALA A 364 -31.27 21.58 -12.99
N ALA A 365 -31.27 21.67 -14.32
CA ALA A 365 -30.31 20.95 -15.16
C ALA A 365 -28.85 21.32 -14.85
N SER A 366 -28.58 22.60 -14.53
CA SER A 366 -27.23 23.04 -14.15
C SER A 366 -26.80 22.51 -12.78
N VAL A 367 -27.73 22.36 -11.82
CA VAL A 367 -27.48 21.73 -10.50
C VAL A 367 -27.14 20.26 -10.68
N VAL A 368 -27.95 19.52 -11.46
CA VAL A 368 -27.69 18.08 -11.73
C VAL A 368 -26.33 17.88 -12.40
N ARG A 369 -25.95 18.73 -13.36
CA ARG A 369 -24.65 18.65 -14.02
C ARG A 369 -23.50 18.82 -13.02
N ARG A 370 -23.59 19.81 -12.12
CA ARG A 370 -22.59 20.07 -11.07
C ARG A 370 -22.50 18.92 -10.06
N ILE A 371 -23.63 18.29 -9.73
CA ILE A 371 -23.65 17.06 -8.90
C ILE A 371 -22.87 15.94 -9.59
N LYS A 372 -23.15 15.72 -10.87
CA LYS A 372 -22.46 14.68 -11.66
C LYS A 372 -20.94 14.94 -11.73
N GLU A 373 -20.54 16.17 -12.00
CA GLU A 373 -19.13 16.57 -12.05
C GLU A 373 -18.41 16.36 -10.71
N PHE A 374 -19.07 16.65 -9.58
CA PHE A 374 -18.55 16.42 -8.24
C PHE A 374 -18.34 14.93 -7.91
N PHE A 375 -19.32 14.06 -8.27
CA PHE A 375 -19.21 12.61 -7.99
C PHE A 375 -18.37 11.85 -9.03
N GLN A 376 -18.09 12.42 -10.19
CA GLN A 376 -17.22 11.80 -11.19
C GLN A 376 -15.73 11.86 -10.85
N THR A 377 -15.34 12.56 -9.78
CA THR A 377 -13.97 12.48 -9.21
C THR A 377 -13.72 11.10 -8.56
N GLY A 378 -13.74 10.05 -9.39
CA GLY A 378 -13.36 8.67 -9.05
C GLY A 378 -11.87 8.53 -8.69
N ALA A 379 -11.34 7.32 -8.76
CA ALA A 379 -9.90 7.10 -8.59
C ALA A 379 -9.13 7.99 -9.57
N MET A 380 -8.13 8.74 -9.05
CA MET A 380 -7.30 9.66 -9.84
C MET A 380 -6.56 8.86 -10.92
N GLU A 381 -6.83 9.18 -12.19
CA GLU A 381 -6.16 8.58 -13.35
C GLU A 381 -5.07 9.53 -13.86
N ILE A 382 -3.88 9.41 -13.28
CA ILE A 382 -2.74 10.26 -13.67
C ILE A 382 -2.17 9.78 -14.99
N GLU A 383 -2.22 10.66 -16.01
CA GLU A 383 -1.61 10.48 -17.31
C GLU A 383 -0.60 11.60 -17.62
N THR A 384 0.25 11.40 -18.61
CA THR A 384 1.14 12.46 -19.12
C THR A 384 0.40 13.27 -20.16
N VAL A 385 0.21 14.57 -19.90
CA VAL A 385 -0.56 15.50 -20.71
C VAL A 385 0.33 16.59 -21.28
N GLU A 386 0.21 16.88 -22.58
CA GLU A 386 0.81 18.07 -23.21
C GLU A 386 -0.06 19.28 -22.90
N LEU A 387 0.51 20.24 -22.15
CA LEU A 387 -0.27 21.34 -21.58
C LEU A 387 -0.68 22.41 -22.59
N ASP A 388 0.08 22.64 -23.64
CA ASP A 388 -0.26 23.59 -24.70
C ASP A 388 -1.57 23.21 -25.40
N GLY A 389 -1.66 22.03 -25.98
CA GLY A 389 -2.88 21.53 -26.61
C GLY A 389 -4.06 21.35 -25.63
N PHE A 390 -3.78 20.97 -24.39
CA PHE A 390 -4.79 20.81 -23.34
C PHE A 390 -5.45 22.15 -22.97
N LEU A 391 -4.65 23.20 -22.73
CA LEU A 391 -5.14 24.51 -22.38
C LEU A 391 -5.87 25.21 -23.54
N GLU A 392 -5.40 25.02 -24.79
CA GLU A 392 -6.09 25.50 -25.99
C GLU A 392 -7.50 24.89 -26.12
N GLN A 393 -7.64 23.56 -25.87
CA GLN A 393 -8.94 22.89 -25.91
C GLN A 393 -9.91 23.43 -24.83
N ILE A 394 -9.42 23.72 -23.63
CA ILE A 394 -10.23 24.31 -22.55
C ILE A 394 -10.60 25.76 -22.88
N ALA A 395 -9.70 26.55 -23.45
CA ALA A 395 -9.90 27.95 -23.77
C ALA A 395 -10.87 28.16 -24.93
N LEU A 396 -10.99 27.23 -25.87
CA LEU A 396 -11.78 27.37 -27.09
C LEU A 396 -13.27 27.71 -26.83
N PRO A 397 -14.03 27.04 -25.98
CA PRO A 397 -15.41 27.40 -25.67
C PRO A 397 -15.53 28.77 -25.02
N PHE A 398 -14.56 29.17 -24.19
CA PHE A 398 -14.53 30.48 -23.54
C PHE A 398 -14.21 31.59 -24.54
N SER A 399 -13.36 31.33 -25.54
CA SER A 399 -13.10 32.30 -26.64
C SER A 399 -14.34 32.60 -27.48
N VAL A 400 -15.17 31.58 -27.73
CA VAL A 400 -16.45 31.77 -28.43
C VAL A 400 -17.41 32.61 -27.57
N ARG A 401 -17.54 32.28 -26.29
CA ARG A 401 -18.38 32.99 -25.33
C ARG A 401 -17.90 34.42 -25.10
N ALA A 402 -16.60 34.67 -25.09
CA ALA A 402 -16.00 35.97 -24.93
C ALA A 402 -16.46 36.97 -26.02
N ARG A 403 -16.50 36.53 -27.29
CA ARG A 403 -17.00 37.32 -28.41
C ARG A 403 -18.47 37.70 -28.25
N GLN A 404 -19.30 36.78 -27.71
CA GLN A 404 -20.73 37.02 -27.49
C GLN A 404 -21.01 38.04 -26.37
N LEU A 405 -20.11 38.10 -25.36
CA LEU A 405 -20.28 38.94 -24.17
C LEU A 405 -19.40 40.18 -24.17
N ASP A 406 -18.73 40.50 -25.29
CA ASP A 406 -17.74 41.59 -25.41
C ASP A 406 -16.69 41.57 -24.29
N ILE A 407 -16.11 40.37 -24.06
CA ILE A 407 -15.02 40.14 -23.10
C ILE A 407 -13.71 39.96 -23.89
N HIS A 408 -12.68 40.74 -23.53
CA HIS A 408 -11.33 40.49 -24.03
C HIS A 408 -10.72 39.29 -23.27
N PHE A 409 -10.76 38.12 -23.91
CA PHE A 409 -10.18 36.88 -23.36
C PHE A 409 -8.85 36.62 -24.04
N GLU A 410 -7.80 36.49 -23.22
CA GLU A 410 -6.43 36.24 -23.66
C GLU A 410 -5.90 34.92 -23.07
N LEU A 411 -5.42 34.03 -23.92
CA LEU A 411 -4.58 32.91 -23.55
C LEU A 411 -3.13 33.30 -23.84
N ALA A 412 -2.31 33.48 -22.80
CA ALA A 412 -0.91 33.83 -22.96
C ALA A 412 -0.13 32.75 -23.73
N PRO A 413 1.01 33.10 -24.35
CA PRO A 413 1.85 32.12 -25.00
C PRO A 413 2.21 30.95 -24.05
N LEU A 414 1.93 29.72 -24.48
CA LEU A 414 2.08 28.52 -23.65
C LEU A 414 3.47 27.91 -23.87
N PRO A 415 4.18 27.57 -22.79
CA PRO A 415 5.39 26.76 -22.90
C PRO A 415 5.01 25.33 -23.34
N ARG A 416 5.84 24.73 -24.19
CA ARG A 416 5.69 23.30 -24.55
C ARG A 416 6.21 22.43 -23.42
N VAL A 417 5.34 22.14 -22.47
CA VAL A 417 5.67 21.33 -21.30
C VAL A 417 4.64 20.22 -21.11
N GLN A 418 5.11 19.12 -20.56
CA GLN A 418 4.26 18.00 -20.17
C GLN A 418 4.11 17.97 -18.65
N ALA A 419 2.95 17.52 -18.18
CA ALA A 419 2.68 17.30 -16.76
C ALA A 419 2.02 15.94 -16.53
N ARG A 420 2.26 15.36 -15.35
CA ARG A 420 1.54 14.18 -14.89
C ARG A 420 0.34 14.63 -14.07
N LEU A 421 -0.85 14.48 -14.62
CA LEU A 421 -2.08 14.93 -13.98
C LEU A 421 -3.28 14.09 -14.46
N ASP A 422 -4.36 14.12 -13.68
CA ASP A 422 -5.67 13.65 -14.15
C ASP A 422 -6.31 14.76 -14.99
N ARG A 423 -6.39 14.49 -16.30
CA ARG A 423 -6.86 15.45 -17.30
C ARG A 423 -8.26 15.97 -17.02
N LEU A 424 -9.19 15.08 -16.64
CA LEU A 424 -10.59 15.46 -16.38
C LEU A 424 -10.70 16.34 -15.13
N GLN A 425 -9.94 16.03 -14.08
CA GLN A 425 -9.97 16.76 -12.83
C GLN A 425 -9.36 18.17 -12.99
N ILE A 426 -8.23 18.31 -13.66
CA ILE A 426 -7.61 19.63 -13.89
C ILE A 426 -8.42 20.46 -14.90
N GLU A 427 -9.04 19.83 -15.91
CA GLU A 427 -10.01 20.52 -16.77
C GLU A 427 -11.16 21.11 -15.95
N LEU A 428 -11.70 20.37 -14.96
CA LEU A 428 -12.76 20.86 -14.08
C LEU A 428 -12.31 22.10 -13.27
N VAL A 429 -11.09 22.07 -12.71
CA VAL A 429 -10.50 23.21 -12.00
C VAL A 429 -10.43 24.43 -12.90
N LEU A 430 -9.83 24.31 -14.08
CA LEU A 430 -9.66 25.42 -15.01
C LEU A 430 -11.00 25.98 -15.49
N ARG A 431 -11.95 25.12 -15.85
CA ARG A 431 -13.30 25.54 -16.23
C ARG A 431 -14.01 26.30 -15.11
N ASN A 432 -13.89 25.86 -13.87
CA ASN A 432 -14.48 26.53 -12.73
C ASN A 432 -13.87 27.94 -12.51
N LEU A 433 -12.53 28.02 -12.54
CA LEU A 433 -11.84 29.32 -12.39
C LEU A 433 -12.16 30.28 -13.52
N LEU A 434 -12.15 29.83 -14.77
CA LEU A 434 -12.53 30.64 -15.94
C LEU A 434 -14.00 31.09 -15.87
N GLN A 435 -14.91 30.17 -15.49
CA GLN A 435 -16.32 30.54 -15.33
C GLN A 435 -16.52 31.63 -14.27
N ASN A 436 -15.79 31.53 -13.13
CA ASN A 436 -15.84 32.54 -12.08
C ASN A 436 -15.30 33.89 -12.56
N ALA A 437 -14.22 33.89 -13.32
CA ALA A 437 -13.63 35.09 -13.92
C ALA A 437 -14.61 35.76 -14.93
N PHE A 438 -15.23 34.99 -15.83
CA PHE A 438 -16.22 35.47 -16.78
C PHE A 438 -17.43 36.08 -16.08
N ASP A 439 -17.92 35.43 -15.04
CA ASP A 439 -19.06 35.95 -14.27
C ASP A 439 -18.71 37.24 -13.53
N ALA A 440 -17.48 37.38 -13.01
CA ALA A 440 -17.03 38.58 -12.31
C ALA A 440 -16.97 39.81 -13.23
N VAL A 441 -16.56 39.63 -14.48
CA VAL A 441 -16.43 40.77 -15.43
C VAL A 441 -17.74 41.15 -16.11
N THR A 442 -18.75 40.29 -16.10
CA THR A 442 -20.04 40.54 -16.76
C THR A 442 -20.76 41.77 -16.19
N SER A 443 -20.51 42.15 -14.92
CA SER A 443 -21.05 43.32 -14.27
C SER A 443 -20.36 44.65 -14.69
N LEU A 444 -19.23 44.55 -15.38
CA LEU A 444 -18.47 45.73 -15.84
C LEU A 444 -19.01 46.28 -17.16
N PRO A 445 -18.79 47.60 -17.44
CA PRO A 445 -19.08 48.21 -18.74
C PRO A 445 -18.31 47.49 -19.87
N GLU A 446 -18.90 47.51 -21.07
CA GLU A 446 -18.25 47.03 -22.29
C GLU A 446 -16.90 47.75 -22.51
N GLY A 447 -15.91 47.03 -23.04
CA GLY A 447 -14.54 47.53 -23.24
C GLY A 447 -13.64 47.49 -21.98
N LYS A 448 -14.20 47.23 -20.76
CA LYS A 448 -13.41 47.02 -19.53
C LYS A 448 -13.33 45.58 -19.09
N ARG A 449 -13.99 44.65 -19.78
CA ARG A 449 -14.09 43.24 -19.46
C ARG A 449 -12.85 42.50 -19.97
N ARG A 450 -11.97 42.07 -19.08
CA ARG A 450 -10.77 41.30 -19.43
C ARG A 450 -10.66 40.06 -18.58
N VAL A 451 -10.28 38.95 -19.20
CA VAL A 451 -9.95 37.70 -18.54
C VAL A 451 -8.69 37.13 -19.20
N GLN A 452 -7.73 36.71 -18.43
CA GLN A 452 -6.46 36.14 -18.92
C GLN A 452 -6.18 34.81 -18.25
N LEU A 453 -5.71 33.83 -19.03
CA LEU A 453 -5.17 32.55 -18.54
C LEU A 453 -3.69 32.48 -18.91
N THR A 454 -2.83 32.26 -17.90
CA THR A 454 -1.39 32.08 -18.07
C THR A 454 -0.91 30.80 -17.46
N LEU A 455 0.16 30.25 -18.02
CA LEU A 455 0.93 29.14 -17.49
C LEU A 455 2.39 29.53 -17.46
N GLU A 456 3.01 29.44 -16.27
CA GLU A 456 4.41 29.75 -16.05
C GLU A 456 5.12 28.56 -15.41
N THR A 457 6.40 28.39 -15.72
CA THR A 457 7.24 27.43 -15.02
C THR A 457 8.08 28.19 -13.99
N GLU A 458 7.90 27.87 -12.71
CA GLU A 458 8.66 28.49 -11.62
C GLU A 458 10.12 28.00 -11.58
N ALA A 459 10.95 28.70 -10.83
CA ALA A 459 12.38 28.39 -10.72
C ALA A 459 12.68 27.01 -10.10
N ASP A 460 11.73 26.49 -9.30
CA ASP A 460 11.78 25.14 -8.71
C ASP A 460 11.20 24.04 -9.63
N GLY A 461 10.80 24.41 -10.84
CA GLY A 461 10.25 23.52 -11.86
C GLY A 461 8.75 23.28 -11.73
N LYS A 462 8.06 23.87 -10.78
CA LYS A 462 6.60 23.80 -10.65
C LYS A 462 5.91 24.51 -11.79
N LEU A 463 4.71 24.05 -12.10
CA LEU A 463 3.85 24.62 -13.13
C LEU A 463 2.78 25.48 -12.44
N ALA A 464 2.86 26.79 -12.61
CA ALA A 464 1.95 27.77 -12.04
C ALA A 464 0.90 28.19 -13.08
N PHE A 465 -0.37 27.90 -12.80
CA PHE A 465 -1.52 28.32 -13.59
C PHE A 465 -2.13 29.56 -12.93
N CYS A 466 -2.43 30.58 -13.72
CA CYS A 466 -3.03 31.80 -13.22
C CYS A 466 -4.22 32.20 -14.09
N VAL A 467 -5.38 32.44 -13.45
CA VAL A 467 -6.57 33.04 -14.05
C VAL A 467 -6.77 34.41 -13.42
N SER A 468 -6.67 35.45 -14.20
CA SER A 468 -6.91 36.84 -13.77
C SER A 468 -8.08 37.45 -14.49
N ASP A 469 -8.84 38.29 -13.80
CA ASP A 469 -10.01 39.00 -14.34
C ASP A 469 -9.98 40.46 -13.92
N SER A 470 -10.63 41.32 -14.70
CA SER A 470 -10.77 42.75 -14.39
C SER A 470 -11.96 43.09 -13.48
N GLY A 471 -12.60 42.06 -12.89
CA GLY A 471 -13.76 42.25 -12.02
C GLY A 471 -13.42 42.94 -10.69
N PRO A 472 -14.43 43.16 -9.83
CA PRO A 472 -14.25 43.87 -8.55
C PRO A 472 -13.42 43.12 -7.51
N GLY A 473 -12.93 41.92 -7.84
CA GLY A 473 -12.20 41.04 -6.91
C GLY A 473 -13.09 40.48 -5.81
N VAL A 474 -12.45 39.92 -4.75
CA VAL A 474 -13.13 39.29 -3.62
C VAL A 474 -13.27 40.27 -2.46
N ALA A 475 -14.52 40.47 -1.98
CA ALA A 475 -14.80 41.32 -0.84
C ALA A 475 -14.00 40.88 0.42
N PRO A 476 -13.44 41.83 1.20
CA PRO A 476 -12.59 41.51 2.36
C PRO A 476 -13.24 40.54 3.36
N ALA A 477 -14.54 40.65 3.60
CA ALA A 477 -15.27 39.79 4.51
C ALA A 477 -15.33 38.30 4.06
N MET A 478 -15.15 38.03 2.77
CA MET A 478 -15.23 36.67 2.21
C MET A 478 -13.87 36.02 2.01
N ARG A 479 -12.77 36.77 2.15
CA ARG A 479 -11.42 36.25 1.87
C ARG A 479 -11.01 35.08 2.78
N ALA A 480 -11.39 35.13 4.08
CA ALA A 480 -11.05 34.11 5.06
C ALA A 480 -11.70 32.75 4.75
N GLY A 481 -12.94 32.75 4.23
CA GLY A 481 -13.69 31.53 3.91
C GLY A 481 -13.79 31.23 2.41
N LEU A 482 -12.99 31.87 1.55
CA LEU A 482 -13.13 31.80 0.09
C LEU A 482 -13.13 30.39 -0.49
N PHE A 483 -12.39 29.48 0.12
CA PHE A 483 -12.28 28.09 -0.28
C PHE A 483 -13.09 27.14 0.62
N GLU A 484 -13.89 27.66 1.54
CA GLU A 484 -14.81 26.85 2.33
C GLU A 484 -16.08 26.53 1.52
N PRO A 485 -16.64 25.33 1.65
CA PRO A 485 -17.89 24.99 0.99
C PRO A 485 -19.02 25.93 1.38
N PHE A 486 -19.92 26.23 0.44
CA PHE A 486 -21.11 27.08 0.61
C PHE A 486 -20.86 28.58 0.83
N VAL A 487 -19.63 29.06 0.72
CA VAL A 487 -19.33 30.49 0.72
C VAL A 487 -19.42 31.05 -0.71
N SER A 488 -20.41 31.91 -0.96
CA SER A 488 -20.63 32.50 -2.28
C SER A 488 -21.15 33.92 -2.15
N SER A 489 -20.64 34.85 -2.98
CA SER A 489 -21.18 36.19 -3.15
C SER A 489 -22.34 36.27 -4.16
N LYS A 490 -22.59 35.19 -4.91
CA LYS A 490 -23.60 35.14 -5.97
C LYS A 490 -24.88 34.54 -5.43
N SER A 491 -26.02 35.17 -5.67
CA SER A 491 -27.36 34.68 -5.29
C SER A 491 -27.73 33.33 -5.94
N SER A 492 -27.07 32.97 -7.02
CA SER A 492 -27.26 31.70 -7.74
C SER A 492 -26.08 30.74 -7.63
N GLY A 493 -25.05 31.03 -6.81
CA GLY A 493 -23.83 30.26 -6.70
C GLY A 493 -23.79 29.45 -5.41
N MET A 494 -23.59 28.11 -5.49
CA MET A 494 -23.51 27.23 -4.33
C MET A 494 -22.26 27.42 -3.45
N GLY A 495 -21.25 28.16 -3.90
CA GLY A 495 -19.99 28.29 -3.16
C GLY A 495 -19.14 26.99 -3.05
N VAL A 496 -19.46 25.95 -3.83
CA VAL A 496 -18.75 24.65 -3.77
C VAL A 496 -17.60 24.58 -4.76
N GLY A 497 -17.65 25.34 -5.86
CA GLY A 497 -16.68 25.23 -6.96
C GLY A 497 -15.23 25.45 -6.53
N LEU A 498 -14.93 26.50 -5.76
CA LEU A 498 -13.56 26.77 -5.29
C LEU A 498 -13.07 25.74 -4.26
N ALA A 499 -13.94 25.23 -3.39
CA ALA A 499 -13.63 24.17 -2.44
C ALA A 499 -13.25 22.88 -3.16
N VAL A 500 -14.02 22.49 -4.19
CA VAL A 500 -13.72 21.31 -5.04
C VAL A 500 -12.43 21.52 -5.81
N SER A 501 -12.23 22.70 -6.41
CA SER A 501 -10.99 23.01 -7.13
C SER A 501 -9.77 22.91 -6.23
N ARG A 502 -9.86 23.38 -4.99
CA ARG A 502 -8.79 23.26 -3.99
C ARG A 502 -8.50 21.81 -3.65
N SER A 503 -9.53 21.02 -3.38
CA SER A 503 -9.37 19.58 -3.09
C SER A 503 -8.72 18.81 -4.24
N ILE A 504 -9.07 19.11 -5.49
CA ILE A 504 -8.48 18.49 -6.68
C ILE A 504 -7.00 18.86 -6.79
N VAL A 505 -6.66 20.14 -6.66
CA VAL A 505 -5.26 20.60 -6.76
C VAL A 505 -4.41 20.02 -5.64
N GLU A 506 -4.90 20.00 -4.40
CA GLU A 506 -4.22 19.40 -3.26
C GLU A 506 -4.02 17.88 -3.46
N ALA A 507 -4.98 17.20 -4.06
CA ALA A 507 -4.85 15.77 -4.41
C ALA A 507 -3.75 15.50 -5.46
N HIS A 508 -3.46 16.50 -6.32
CA HIS A 508 -2.34 16.44 -7.27
C HIS A 508 -1.00 16.89 -6.67
N GLY A 509 -0.96 17.16 -5.34
CA GLY A 509 0.24 17.62 -4.65
C GLY A 509 0.54 19.11 -4.85
N GLY A 510 -0.40 19.86 -5.39
CA GLY A 510 -0.32 21.30 -5.62
C GLY A 510 -1.01 22.13 -4.53
N ARG A 511 -1.07 23.43 -4.74
CA ARG A 511 -1.76 24.40 -3.89
C ARG A 511 -2.59 25.36 -4.75
N LEU A 512 -3.84 25.65 -4.32
CA LEU A 512 -4.70 26.68 -4.90
C LEU A 512 -4.81 27.87 -3.94
N TRP A 513 -4.59 29.10 -4.44
CA TRP A 513 -4.73 30.33 -3.66
C TRP A 513 -5.30 31.47 -4.50
N ALA A 514 -5.67 32.54 -3.84
CA ALA A 514 -6.10 33.76 -4.48
C ALA A 514 -5.22 34.93 -4.02
N GLU A 515 -4.90 35.82 -4.92
CA GLU A 515 -4.28 37.11 -4.64
C GLU A 515 -5.35 38.20 -4.72
N PHE A 516 -5.19 39.27 -3.95
CA PHE A 516 -6.19 40.29 -3.82
C PHE A 516 -5.65 41.69 -4.20
N PRO A 517 -5.14 41.89 -5.43
CA PRO A 517 -5.00 43.21 -5.96
C PRO A 517 -6.40 43.87 -6.13
N ALA A 518 -6.52 44.99 -6.83
CA ALA A 518 -7.81 45.63 -7.09
C ALA A 518 -8.78 44.78 -7.96
N HIS A 519 -8.35 43.62 -8.42
CA HIS A 519 -9.07 42.70 -9.32
C HIS A 519 -8.92 41.23 -8.86
N GLY A 520 -9.63 40.28 -9.51
CA GLY A 520 -9.57 38.87 -9.17
C GLY A 520 -8.33 38.18 -9.76
N VAL A 521 -7.58 37.45 -8.93
CA VAL A 521 -6.45 36.61 -9.37
C VAL A 521 -6.50 35.31 -8.61
N PHE A 522 -6.69 34.19 -9.33
CA PHE A 522 -6.64 32.84 -8.79
C PHE A 522 -5.47 32.11 -9.40
N LYS A 523 -4.68 31.49 -8.52
CA LYS A 523 -3.49 30.73 -8.91
C LYS A 523 -3.49 29.34 -8.32
N PHE A 524 -3.00 28.37 -9.08
CA PHE A 524 -2.65 27.07 -8.53
C PHE A 524 -1.34 26.58 -9.13
N ASP A 525 -0.60 25.80 -8.35
CA ASP A 525 0.61 25.12 -8.80
C ASP A 525 0.40 23.61 -8.89
N LEU A 526 1.20 22.96 -9.72
CA LEU A 526 1.35 21.52 -9.77
C LEU A 526 2.84 21.15 -9.66
N PRO A 527 3.17 20.01 -9.02
CA PRO A 527 4.56 19.58 -8.87
C PRO A 527 5.22 19.39 -10.24
N PRO A 528 6.55 19.59 -10.33
CA PRO A 528 7.28 19.37 -11.56
C PRO A 528 7.18 17.90 -11.98
N MET A 529 7.23 17.66 -13.28
CA MET A 529 7.43 16.29 -13.77
C MET A 529 8.82 15.85 -13.30
N GLU A 530 8.89 14.86 -12.39
CA GLU A 530 10.17 14.25 -12.04
C GLU A 530 10.85 13.81 -13.34
N ALA A 531 12.03 14.36 -13.62
CA ALA A 531 12.82 13.97 -14.77
C ALA A 531 13.09 12.46 -14.64
N ASN A 532 12.49 11.67 -15.52
CA ASN A 532 12.73 10.24 -15.61
C ASN A 532 14.21 10.06 -16.04
N THR A 533 15.13 9.93 -15.07
CA THR A 533 16.55 9.61 -15.30
C THR A 533 16.74 8.16 -15.78
N ALA A 534 15.74 7.56 -16.38
CA ALA A 534 15.79 6.25 -17.00
C ALA A 534 15.68 6.36 -18.52
N ASN A 535 16.65 7.06 -19.18
CA ASN A 535 17.04 6.81 -20.57
C ASN A 535 18.25 7.67 -20.96
N VAL A 536 19.42 7.39 -20.39
CA VAL A 536 20.71 7.58 -21.09
C VAL A 536 21.58 6.38 -20.73
N LYS A 537 21.65 5.46 -21.63
CA LYS A 537 22.51 4.33 -22.02
C LYS A 537 21.86 2.97 -21.90
#